data_5e3677c2b2cd27654440326b0df9c710
#
_entry.id   5e3677c2b2cd27654440326b0df9c710
#
_cell.length_a   1.000
_cell.length_b   1.000
_cell.length_c   1.000
_cell.angle_alpha   90.00
_cell.angle_beta   90.00
_cell.angle_gamma   90.00
#
_symmetry.space_group_name_H-M   'P 1'
#
loop_
_entity.id
_entity.type
_entity.pdbx_description
1 polymer ?
#
loop_
_entity_poly.entity_id
_entity_poly.type
_entity_poly.pdbx_seq_one_letter_code
_entity_poly.pdbx_strand_id
1 'polypeptide(L)'
;TVNSITYELMSKLSPNYSKLMNDELSDRMNTWMKMMPGETLEEYNLRVNDETRAQQMRLFEQEIATRMADNLVEKSEVTLGNYNPNSNMLAVDFNTMPTIYLNIPADEVSDFMNPGDLEFRNAVYGLTKNDKFELIYADVYNKASGKTYKYDNLDRESFDYMKSDDNFIPLNLVQQSNMDEIKLQEIKENIMSMAKQQNTISDHTKISVDAGIVSEIDADGKKIMNYNINFSYEVEQGFSAKEDFGPGKYITTQSGAAMSMLAIMKTAFEKDFAQYVHAGKKLRVKITGMADASPINGKITYDGCYGEYTNEPVYKDNDLSNITVTKESGVTQNDQLAFLRAVGVKDYILKNIPAFSEMNSDYNYYIEVTKEKGSEYRRISVAFTFVDAF
;
A
#
# COMPACT_ATOMS: atom_id res chain seq x y z
N THR A 1 -19.64 14.26 41.21
CA THR A 1 -18.24 13.98 40.74
C THR A 1 -18.17 12.84 39.74
N VAL A 2 -18.96 11.77 39.88
CA VAL A 2 -18.99 10.64 38.93
C VAL A 2 -19.61 11.06 37.61
N ASN A 3 -20.65 11.89 37.61
CA ASN A 3 -21.31 12.36 36.38
C ASN A 3 -20.46 13.31 35.53
N SER A 4 -19.58 14.12 36.15
CA SER A 4 -18.69 14.99 35.39
C SER A 4 -17.55 14.25 34.70
N ILE A 5 -17.02 13.20 35.34
CA ILE A 5 -15.98 12.34 34.76
C ILE A 5 -16.55 11.53 33.59
N THR A 6 -17.80 11.05 33.71
CA THR A 6 -18.47 10.27 32.64
C THR A 6 -18.74 11.16 31.42
N TYR A 7 -19.14 12.44 31.65
CA TYR A 7 -19.38 13.39 30.56
C TYR A 7 -18.08 13.79 29.85
N GLU A 8 -17.01 14.01 30.59
CA GLU A 8 -15.68 14.31 30.02
C GLU A 8 -15.08 13.11 29.26
N LEU A 9 -15.28 11.89 29.76
CA LEU A 9 -14.90 10.66 29.06
C LEU A 9 -15.76 10.44 27.80
N MET A 10 -17.05 10.67 27.86
CA MET A 10 -17.95 10.56 26.70
C MET A 10 -17.66 11.64 25.66
N SER A 11 -17.30 12.86 26.05
CA SER A 11 -16.89 13.90 25.10
C SER A 11 -15.55 13.61 24.43
N LYS A 12 -14.64 12.91 25.11
CA LYS A 12 -13.38 12.40 24.54
C LYS A 12 -13.55 11.13 23.67
N LEU A 13 -14.66 10.43 23.85
CA LEU A 13 -15.06 9.24 23.06
C LEU A 13 -16.05 9.58 21.96
N SER A 14 -16.47 10.83 21.81
CA SER A 14 -17.27 11.26 20.65
C SER A 14 -16.52 10.95 19.37
N PRO A 15 -17.17 10.28 18.41
CA PRO A 15 -16.52 10.01 17.15
C PRO A 15 -16.11 11.31 16.49
N ASN A 16 -14.84 11.43 16.12
CA ASN A 16 -14.35 12.51 15.28
C ASN A 16 -14.74 12.19 13.84
N TYR A 17 -15.87 12.70 13.40
CA TYR A 17 -16.41 12.42 12.06
C TYR A 17 -15.50 12.91 10.96
N SER A 18 -14.84 14.07 11.13
CA SER A 18 -13.87 14.58 10.17
C SER A 18 -12.73 13.59 9.94
N LYS A 19 -12.21 13.01 11.03
CA LYS A 19 -11.14 12.02 10.94
C LYS A 19 -11.62 10.73 10.27
N LEU A 20 -12.77 10.19 10.70
CA LEU A 20 -13.33 8.96 10.13
C LEU A 20 -13.64 9.11 8.65
N MET A 21 -14.25 10.24 8.26
CA MET A 21 -14.53 10.53 6.86
C MET A 21 -13.26 10.67 6.05
N ASN A 22 -12.26 11.37 6.59
CA ASN A 22 -11.00 11.58 5.92
C ASN A 22 -10.23 10.29 5.69
N ASP A 23 -10.16 9.42 6.69
CA ASP A 23 -9.52 8.11 6.57
C ASP A 23 -10.20 7.26 5.46
N GLU A 24 -11.54 7.16 5.48
CA GLU A 24 -12.27 6.40 4.46
C GLU A 24 -12.21 7.06 3.07
N LEU A 25 -12.29 8.39 3.02
CA LEU A 25 -12.19 9.14 1.76
C LEU A 25 -10.82 8.94 1.12
N SER A 26 -9.75 8.99 1.92
CA SER A 26 -8.38 8.72 1.47
C SER A 26 -8.24 7.32 0.88
N ASP A 27 -8.76 6.30 1.56
CA ASP A 27 -8.70 4.92 1.10
C ASP A 27 -9.46 4.73 -0.23
N ARG A 28 -10.66 5.30 -0.33
CA ARG A 28 -11.46 5.24 -1.57
C ARG A 28 -10.81 5.99 -2.72
N MET A 29 -10.27 7.19 -2.45
CA MET A 29 -9.59 7.99 -3.47
C MET A 29 -8.31 7.30 -3.94
N ASN A 30 -7.49 6.79 -3.04
CA ASN A 30 -6.28 6.06 -3.38
C ASN A 30 -6.59 4.81 -4.21
N THR A 31 -7.70 4.13 -3.91
CA THR A 31 -8.15 2.97 -4.69
C THR A 31 -8.64 3.39 -6.08
N TRP A 32 -9.46 4.43 -6.16
CA TRP A 32 -10.00 4.94 -7.43
C TRP A 32 -8.91 5.50 -8.36
N MET A 33 -7.87 6.12 -7.80
CA MET A 33 -6.73 6.65 -8.56
C MET A 33 -5.80 5.56 -9.11
N LYS A 34 -5.93 4.31 -8.68
CA LYS A 34 -5.17 3.21 -9.27
C LYS A 34 -5.69 2.87 -10.66
N MET A 35 -4.78 2.44 -11.52
CA MET A 35 -5.14 1.95 -12.83
C MET A 35 -5.95 0.64 -12.69
N MET A 36 -7.02 0.53 -13.45
CA MET A 36 -7.87 -0.66 -13.40
C MET A 36 -7.28 -1.79 -14.27
N PRO A 37 -7.50 -3.05 -13.92
CA PRO A 37 -7.10 -4.17 -14.77
C PRO A 37 -7.69 -4.03 -16.18
N GLY A 38 -6.82 -4.04 -17.20
CA GLY A 38 -7.22 -3.90 -18.60
C GLY A 38 -7.45 -2.46 -19.09
N GLU A 39 -7.31 -1.46 -18.24
CA GLU A 39 -7.38 -0.04 -18.59
C GLU A 39 -6.12 0.38 -19.34
N THR A 40 -6.27 1.04 -20.48
CA THR A 40 -5.14 1.65 -21.18
C THR A 40 -4.68 2.93 -20.49
N LEU A 41 -3.46 3.38 -20.75
CA LEU A 41 -2.93 4.63 -20.19
C LEU A 41 -3.76 5.85 -20.62
N GLU A 42 -4.30 5.83 -21.84
CA GLU A 42 -5.16 6.90 -22.35
C GLU A 42 -6.49 6.95 -21.59
N GLU A 43 -7.15 5.81 -21.41
CA GLU A 43 -8.38 5.69 -20.60
C GLU A 43 -8.14 6.10 -19.16
N TYR A 44 -7.02 5.68 -18.57
CA TYR A 44 -6.62 6.08 -17.23
C TYR A 44 -6.48 7.61 -17.10
N ASN A 45 -5.76 8.28 -18.00
CA ASN A 45 -5.57 9.74 -17.95
C ASN A 45 -6.87 10.52 -18.18
N LEU A 46 -7.82 9.97 -18.94
CA LEU A 46 -9.17 10.53 -19.08
C LEU A 46 -9.98 10.40 -17.80
N ARG A 47 -9.83 9.26 -17.10
CA ARG A 47 -10.55 8.98 -15.85
C ARG A 47 -9.94 9.67 -14.64
N VAL A 48 -8.61 9.77 -14.54
CA VAL A 48 -7.88 10.29 -13.38
C VAL A 48 -7.05 11.51 -13.77
N ASN A 49 -7.60 12.67 -13.51
CA ASN A 49 -6.96 13.98 -13.68
C ASN A 49 -7.45 14.93 -12.58
N ASP A 50 -6.96 16.16 -12.55
CA ASP A 50 -7.29 17.11 -11.46
C ASP A 50 -8.79 17.42 -11.38
N GLU A 51 -9.47 17.54 -12.52
CA GLU A 51 -10.90 17.85 -12.56
C GLU A 51 -11.75 16.65 -12.08
N THR A 52 -11.53 15.48 -12.66
CA THR A 52 -12.26 14.26 -12.31
C THR A 52 -11.97 13.83 -10.88
N ARG A 53 -10.74 14.05 -10.39
CA ARG A 53 -10.36 13.81 -8.99
C ARG A 53 -11.17 14.67 -8.03
N ALA A 54 -11.33 15.95 -8.30
CA ALA A 54 -12.14 16.85 -7.47
C ALA A 54 -13.62 16.44 -7.46
N GLN A 55 -14.15 16.06 -8.61
CA GLN A 55 -15.54 15.57 -8.74
C GLN A 55 -15.74 14.26 -7.97
N GLN A 56 -14.85 13.30 -8.15
CA GLN A 56 -14.94 12.01 -7.49
C GLN A 56 -14.83 12.11 -5.97
N MET A 57 -13.97 13.01 -5.49
CA MET A 57 -13.82 13.28 -4.06
C MET A 57 -15.12 13.81 -3.46
N ARG A 58 -15.82 14.73 -4.14
CA ARG A 58 -17.13 15.23 -3.69
C ARG A 58 -18.18 14.14 -3.64
N LEU A 59 -18.20 13.26 -4.65
CA LEU A 59 -19.14 12.12 -4.67
C LEU A 59 -18.89 11.17 -3.50
N PHE A 60 -17.65 10.79 -3.26
CA PHE A 60 -17.31 9.93 -2.13
C PHE A 60 -17.60 10.59 -0.78
N GLU A 61 -17.30 11.89 -0.64
CA GLU A 61 -17.67 12.65 0.56
C GLU A 61 -19.16 12.54 0.86
N GLN A 62 -20.00 12.80 -0.13
CA GLN A 62 -21.46 12.77 0.02
C GLN A 62 -21.95 11.36 0.37
N GLU A 63 -21.44 10.33 -0.30
CA GLU A 63 -21.78 8.94 -0.02
C GLU A 63 -21.39 8.51 1.40
N ILE A 64 -20.18 8.84 1.83
CA ILE A 64 -19.67 8.52 3.17
C ILE A 64 -20.48 9.26 4.23
N ALA A 65 -20.69 10.58 4.06
CA ALA A 65 -21.45 11.39 4.99
C ALA A 65 -22.89 10.92 5.12
N THR A 66 -23.55 10.58 3.99
CA THR A 66 -24.94 10.09 3.97
C THR A 66 -25.04 8.75 4.72
N ARG A 67 -24.10 7.85 4.49
CA ARG A 67 -24.05 6.57 5.22
C ARG A 67 -23.79 6.76 6.72
N MET A 68 -22.88 7.67 7.09
CA MET A 68 -22.55 7.95 8.50
C MET A 68 -23.67 8.69 9.22
N ALA A 69 -24.41 9.54 8.51
CA ALA A 69 -25.54 10.27 9.09
C ALA A 69 -26.72 9.34 9.46
N ASP A 70 -26.87 8.19 8.82
CA ASP A 70 -27.82 7.12 9.14
C ASP A 70 -29.22 7.65 9.52
N ASN A 71 -29.93 8.21 8.55
CA ASN A 71 -31.30 8.76 8.71
C ASN A 71 -31.40 9.89 9.78
N LEU A 72 -30.39 10.73 9.86
CA LEU A 72 -30.29 11.77 10.88
C LEU A 72 -31.52 12.72 10.87
N VAL A 73 -32.10 13.00 9.69
CA VAL A 73 -33.33 13.80 9.59
C VAL A 73 -34.50 13.15 10.30
N GLU A 74 -34.69 11.82 10.12
CA GLU A 74 -35.78 11.08 10.76
C GLU A 74 -35.64 11.01 12.28
N LYS A 75 -34.41 11.10 12.78
CA LYS A 75 -34.10 11.13 14.22
C LYS A 75 -34.12 12.52 14.81
N SER A 76 -34.20 13.56 13.97
CA SER A 76 -34.20 14.95 14.40
C SER A 76 -35.60 15.42 14.76
N GLU A 77 -35.69 16.27 15.77
CA GLU A 77 -36.87 17.08 16.02
C GLU A 77 -36.88 18.22 15.01
N VAL A 78 -37.94 18.28 14.20
CA VAL A 78 -38.11 19.29 13.13
C VAL A 78 -39.13 20.33 13.57
N THR A 79 -38.79 21.60 13.39
CA THR A 79 -39.70 22.71 13.60
C THR A 79 -39.73 23.66 12.41
N LEU A 80 -40.87 24.30 12.19
CA LEU A 80 -41.01 25.30 11.14
C LEU A 80 -40.68 26.68 11.70
N GLY A 81 -39.70 27.35 11.09
CA GLY A 81 -39.27 28.68 11.43
C GLY A 81 -40.03 29.78 10.64
N ASN A 82 -39.42 30.93 10.51
CA ASN A 82 -40.02 32.07 9.85
C ASN A 82 -40.02 31.90 8.31
N TYR A 83 -41.11 32.35 7.69
CA TYR A 83 -41.20 32.56 6.26
C TYR A 83 -40.82 33.98 5.86
N ASN A 84 -39.95 34.10 4.87
CA ASN A 84 -39.59 35.42 4.30
C ASN A 84 -40.29 35.60 2.95
N PRO A 85 -41.32 36.48 2.87
CA PRO A 85 -42.10 36.67 1.64
C PRO A 85 -41.31 37.36 0.52
N ASN A 86 -40.21 38.04 0.82
CA ASN A 86 -39.40 38.71 -0.19
C ASN A 86 -38.50 37.75 -0.95
N SER A 87 -38.11 36.64 -0.33
CA SER A 87 -37.27 35.63 -0.94
C SER A 87 -37.98 34.29 -1.18
N ASN A 88 -39.24 34.18 -0.76
CA ASN A 88 -40.04 32.94 -0.77
C ASN A 88 -39.37 31.79 0.04
N MET A 89 -38.62 32.12 1.08
CA MET A 89 -37.88 31.13 1.86
C MET A 89 -38.56 30.82 3.18
N LEU A 90 -38.84 29.54 3.42
CA LEU A 90 -39.31 29.00 4.69
C LEU A 90 -38.14 28.35 5.41
N ALA A 91 -37.88 28.77 6.65
CA ALA A 91 -36.89 28.09 7.48
C ALA A 91 -37.44 26.78 8.05
N VAL A 92 -36.63 25.74 7.98
CA VAL A 92 -36.89 24.43 8.60
C VAL A 92 -35.72 24.14 9.55
N ASP A 93 -36.03 24.12 10.83
CA ASP A 93 -35.02 23.96 11.89
C ASP A 93 -34.96 22.52 12.37
N PHE A 94 -33.74 22.05 12.62
CA PHE A 94 -33.43 20.74 13.18
C PHE A 94 -32.69 20.90 14.50
N ASN A 95 -32.98 20.07 15.49
CA ASN A 95 -32.25 20.10 16.75
C ASN A 95 -30.84 19.50 16.66
N THR A 96 -30.53 18.75 15.57
CA THR A 96 -29.25 18.02 15.39
C THR A 96 -28.41 18.51 14.23
N MET A 97 -28.98 19.35 13.35
CA MET A 97 -28.35 19.84 12.12
C MET A 97 -28.61 21.33 11.92
N PRO A 98 -27.84 22.01 11.06
CA PRO A 98 -28.15 23.38 10.63
C PRO A 98 -29.53 23.52 9.99
N THR A 99 -30.16 24.69 10.22
CA THR A 99 -31.38 25.12 9.54
C THR A 99 -31.23 25.09 8.03
N ILE A 100 -32.25 24.57 7.33
CA ILE A 100 -32.37 24.67 5.90
C ILE A 100 -33.44 25.68 5.48
N TYR A 101 -33.36 26.18 4.26
CA TYR A 101 -34.30 27.14 3.71
C TYR A 101 -34.95 26.57 2.44
N LEU A 102 -36.26 26.34 2.51
CA LEU A 102 -37.04 25.84 1.37
C LEU A 102 -37.63 26.99 0.60
N ASN A 103 -37.52 26.94 -0.71
CA ASN A 103 -38.20 27.88 -1.58
C ASN A 103 -39.67 27.45 -1.74
N ILE A 104 -40.58 28.23 -1.07
CA ILE A 104 -42.02 27.96 -1.03
C ILE A 104 -42.75 29.14 -1.64
N PRO A 105 -43.58 29.00 -2.71
CA PRO A 105 -44.40 30.05 -3.19
C PRO A 105 -45.34 30.61 -2.10
N ALA A 106 -45.60 31.92 -2.12
CA ALA A 106 -46.35 32.58 -1.06
C ALA A 106 -47.77 32.05 -0.88
N ASP A 107 -48.40 31.60 -1.95
CA ASP A 107 -49.74 30.99 -1.98
C ASP A 107 -49.77 29.56 -1.42
N GLU A 108 -48.62 28.93 -1.25
CA GLU A 108 -48.48 27.55 -0.76
C GLU A 108 -47.99 27.48 0.72
N VAL A 109 -47.61 28.61 1.30
CA VAL A 109 -47.08 28.67 2.71
C VAL A 109 -48.09 28.17 3.72
N SER A 110 -49.40 28.39 3.47
CA SER A 110 -50.46 27.92 4.34
C SER A 110 -50.55 26.39 4.47
N ASP A 111 -49.92 25.64 3.57
CA ASP A 111 -49.85 24.18 3.64
C ASP A 111 -48.77 23.68 4.61
N PHE A 112 -47.92 24.59 5.10
CA PHE A 112 -46.84 24.28 6.07
C PHE A 112 -47.25 24.61 7.50
N MET A 113 -48.25 23.94 8.01
CA MET A 113 -48.79 24.17 9.36
C MET A 113 -48.19 23.21 10.39
N ASN A 114 -47.83 22.03 9.98
CA ASN A 114 -47.35 20.96 10.85
C ASN A 114 -46.04 20.37 10.34
N PRO A 115 -44.93 20.46 11.12
CA PRO A 115 -43.66 19.82 10.73
C PRO A 115 -43.75 18.31 10.46
N GLY A 116 -44.68 17.60 11.14
CA GLY A 116 -44.92 16.18 10.97
C GLY A 116 -45.49 15.78 9.58
N ASP A 117 -45.94 16.76 8.79
CA ASP A 117 -46.38 16.53 7.41
C ASP A 117 -45.21 16.50 6.41
N LEU A 118 -44.01 16.87 6.84
CA LEU A 118 -42.83 16.86 5.99
C LEU A 118 -42.15 15.50 6.01
N GLU A 119 -41.86 14.98 4.82
CA GLU A 119 -41.10 13.76 4.60
C GLU A 119 -39.89 14.10 3.72
N PHE A 120 -38.72 13.82 4.22
CA PHE A 120 -37.45 14.09 3.53
C PHE A 120 -37.02 12.83 2.76
N ARG A 121 -37.19 12.84 1.46
CA ARG A 121 -36.84 11.74 0.57
C ARG A 121 -35.50 11.98 -0.11
N ASN A 122 -34.79 10.94 -0.44
CA ASN A 122 -33.50 11.02 -1.13
C ASN A 122 -32.49 11.96 -0.44
N ALA A 123 -32.51 11.97 0.89
CA ALA A 123 -31.65 12.84 1.68
C ALA A 123 -30.17 12.52 1.46
N VAL A 124 -29.39 13.57 1.19
CA VAL A 124 -27.92 13.51 1.08
C VAL A 124 -27.32 14.47 2.09
N TYR A 125 -26.28 13.97 2.78
CA TYR A 125 -25.64 14.71 3.85
C TYR A 125 -24.20 15.08 3.49
N GLY A 126 -23.70 16.12 4.12
CA GLY A 126 -22.30 16.51 4.14
C GLY A 126 -21.81 16.75 5.56
N LEU A 127 -20.53 17.02 5.69
CA LEU A 127 -19.93 17.39 6.98
C LEU A 127 -19.54 18.85 6.95
N THR A 128 -19.87 19.57 8.04
CA THR A 128 -19.45 20.96 8.26
C THR A 128 -18.02 21.02 8.82
N LYS A 129 -17.40 22.21 8.74
CA LYS A 129 -16.09 22.50 9.38
C LYS A 129 -16.07 22.29 10.90
N ASN A 130 -17.25 22.24 11.53
CA ASN A 130 -17.40 22.06 12.97
C ASN A 130 -17.67 20.60 13.39
N ASP A 131 -17.36 19.65 12.53
CA ASP A 131 -17.54 18.21 12.78
C ASP A 131 -19.02 17.80 13.04
N LYS A 132 -19.96 18.46 12.33
CA LYS A 132 -21.39 18.18 12.39
C LYS A 132 -21.92 17.88 11.00
N PHE A 133 -22.86 16.93 10.91
CA PHE A 133 -23.57 16.69 9.67
C PHE A 133 -24.55 17.83 9.35
N GLU A 134 -24.72 18.07 8.04
CA GLU A 134 -25.73 18.95 7.46
C GLU A 134 -26.46 18.24 6.34
N LEU A 135 -27.74 18.60 6.15
CA LEU A 135 -28.49 18.18 4.98
C LEU A 135 -28.07 19.06 3.80
N ILE A 136 -27.65 18.45 2.68
CA ILE A 136 -27.23 19.18 1.48
C ILE A 136 -28.19 19.00 0.31
N TYR A 137 -28.99 17.93 0.30
CA TYR A 137 -30.03 17.69 -0.67
C TYR A 137 -31.17 16.90 -0.05
N ALA A 138 -32.41 17.22 -0.40
CA ALA A 138 -33.56 16.37 -0.16
C ALA A 138 -34.75 16.76 -1.07
N ASP A 139 -35.55 15.78 -1.40
CA ASP A 139 -36.90 15.98 -1.92
C ASP A 139 -37.85 16.05 -0.73
N VAL A 140 -38.29 17.26 -0.37
CA VAL A 140 -39.14 17.48 0.80
C VAL A 140 -40.60 17.36 0.36
N TYR A 141 -41.21 16.24 0.69
CA TYR A 141 -42.62 15.96 0.37
C TYR A 141 -43.51 16.46 1.51
N ASN A 142 -44.48 17.31 1.18
CA ASN A 142 -45.51 17.77 2.12
C ASN A 142 -46.78 16.92 1.94
N LYS A 143 -47.12 16.14 2.98
CA LYS A 143 -48.29 15.24 2.96
C LYS A 143 -49.62 16.01 2.91
N ALA A 144 -49.68 17.23 3.47
CA ALA A 144 -50.87 18.04 3.51
C ALA A 144 -51.28 18.53 2.11
N SER A 145 -50.32 18.95 1.29
CA SER A 145 -50.55 19.46 -0.06
C SER A 145 -50.34 18.41 -1.16
N GLY A 146 -49.63 17.31 -0.84
CA GLY A 146 -49.21 16.31 -1.82
C GLY A 146 -48.09 16.78 -2.75
N LYS A 147 -47.46 17.93 -2.46
CA LYS A 147 -46.40 18.52 -3.28
C LYS A 147 -45.01 18.19 -2.76
N THR A 148 -44.03 18.20 -3.68
CA THR A 148 -42.61 17.99 -3.37
C THR A 148 -41.83 19.27 -3.64
N TYR A 149 -41.01 19.69 -2.70
CA TYR A 149 -40.14 20.85 -2.80
C TYR A 149 -38.70 20.38 -2.74
N LYS A 150 -37.92 20.87 -3.67
CA LYS A 150 -36.50 20.47 -3.76
C LYS A 150 -35.65 21.37 -2.88
N TYR A 151 -34.92 20.76 -1.94
CA TYR A 151 -33.81 21.40 -1.27
C TYR A 151 -32.51 20.95 -1.96
N ASP A 152 -31.76 21.92 -2.47
CA ASP A 152 -30.52 21.64 -3.22
C ASP A 152 -29.47 22.68 -2.83
N ASN A 153 -28.49 22.22 -2.08
CA ASN A 153 -27.31 22.98 -1.64
C ASN A 153 -26.02 22.23 -2.00
N LEU A 154 -26.04 21.53 -3.14
CA LEU A 154 -24.90 20.74 -3.61
C LEU A 154 -23.70 21.61 -3.99
N ASP A 155 -23.95 22.88 -4.37
CA ASP A 155 -22.90 23.86 -4.73
C ASP A 155 -22.29 24.57 -3.52
N ARG A 156 -22.64 24.17 -2.29
CA ARG A 156 -22.07 24.74 -1.06
C ARG A 156 -20.55 24.61 -1.04
N GLU A 157 -19.92 25.47 -0.26
CA GLU A 157 -18.49 25.32 0.05
C GLU A 157 -18.27 24.01 0.82
N SER A 158 -17.69 23.02 0.17
CA SER A 158 -17.37 21.71 0.78
C SER A 158 -16.22 21.85 1.77
N PHE A 159 -16.16 20.95 2.73
CA PHE A 159 -14.97 20.77 3.55
C PHE A 159 -13.80 20.34 2.66
N ASP A 160 -12.68 21.08 2.71
CA ASP A 160 -11.52 20.81 1.86
C ASP A 160 -10.62 19.75 2.50
N TYR A 161 -10.94 18.49 2.30
CA TYR A 161 -10.16 17.37 2.79
C TYR A 161 -8.75 17.28 2.17
N MET A 162 -8.57 17.84 0.97
CA MET A 162 -7.27 17.81 0.28
C MET A 162 -6.25 18.76 0.88
N LYS A 163 -6.69 19.85 1.52
CA LYS A 163 -5.79 20.81 2.21
C LYS A 163 -5.42 20.36 3.62
N SER A 164 -6.21 19.49 4.22
CA SER A 164 -6.02 19.08 5.62
C SER A 164 -5.20 17.82 5.78
N ASP A 165 -4.76 17.17 4.68
CA ASP A 165 -4.30 15.81 4.81
C ASP A 165 -3.18 15.38 3.88
N ASP A 166 -2.06 15.06 4.53
CA ASP A 166 -0.94 14.34 3.94
C ASP A 166 -1.28 12.86 3.58
N ASN A 167 -2.53 12.41 3.81
CA ASN A 167 -2.95 11.03 3.53
C ASN A 167 -3.24 10.78 2.05
N PHE A 168 -3.48 11.83 1.26
CA PHE A 168 -3.66 11.68 -0.17
C PHE A 168 -2.32 11.61 -0.89
N ILE A 169 -2.12 10.52 -1.64
CA ILE A 169 -0.97 10.43 -2.53
C ILE A 169 -1.11 11.51 -3.61
N PRO A 170 -0.11 12.37 -3.83
CA PRO A 170 -0.14 13.35 -4.91
C PRO A 170 -0.41 12.70 -6.27
N LEU A 171 -1.24 13.33 -7.09
CA LEU A 171 -1.69 12.75 -8.38
C LEU A 171 -0.52 12.39 -9.30
N ASN A 172 0.49 13.24 -9.38
CA ASN A 172 1.69 12.98 -10.17
C ASN A 172 2.46 11.73 -9.70
N LEU A 173 2.48 11.45 -8.41
CA LEU A 173 3.10 10.24 -7.88
C LEU A 173 2.25 9.00 -8.15
N VAL A 174 0.92 9.11 -8.11
CA VAL A 174 0.01 8.01 -8.47
C VAL A 174 0.15 7.68 -9.96
N GLN A 175 0.15 8.68 -10.83
CA GLN A 175 0.33 8.50 -12.26
C GLN A 175 1.70 7.88 -12.57
N GLN A 176 2.76 8.37 -11.94
CA GLN A 176 4.09 7.81 -12.08
C GLN A 176 4.14 6.36 -11.59
N SER A 177 3.54 6.07 -10.44
CA SER A 177 3.46 4.71 -9.87
C SER A 177 2.77 3.74 -10.81
N ASN A 178 1.65 4.12 -11.41
CA ASN A 178 0.92 3.27 -12.34
C ASN A 178 1.73 2.98 -13.61
N MET A 179 2.39 4.00 -14.16
CA MET A 179 3.28 3.82 -15.32
C MET A 179 4.43 2.87 -15.00
N ASP A 180 4.99 3.02 -13.82
CA ASP A 180 6.11 2.19 -13.38
C ASP A 180 5.66 0.76 -13.06
N GLU A 181 4.46 0.55 -12.51
CA GLU A 181 3.88 -0.80 -12.33
C GLU A 181 3.66 -1.51 -13.67
N ILE A 182 3.13 -0.83 -14.68
CA ILE A 182 2.98 -1.39 -16.04
C ILE A 182 4.34 -1.77 -16.60
N LYS A 183 5.30 -0.86 -16.52
CA LYS A 183 6.66 -1.09 -17.02
C LYS A 183 7.34 -2.24 -16.28
N LEU A 184 7.15 -2.35 -14.97
CA LEU A 184 7.67 -3.46 -14.19
C LEU A 184 7.01 -4.79 -14.58
N GLN A 185 5.72 -4.80 -14.89
CA GLN A 185 5.03 -6.00 -15.37
C GLN A 185 5.56 -6.43 -16.74
N GLU A 186 5.73 -5.49 -17.68
CA GLU A 186 6.35 -5.77 -18.98
C GLU A 186 7.77 -6.32 -18.85
N ILE A 187 8.58 -5.73 -17.97
CA ILE A 187 9.92 -6.19 -17.64
C ILE A 187 9.89 -7.61 -17.08
N LYS A 188 9.01 -7.90 -16.14
CA LYS A 188 8.81 -9.23 -15.56
C LYS A 188 8.47 -10.26 -16.64
N GLU A 189 7.55 -9.94 -17.54
CA GLU A 189 7.18 -10.80 -18.67
C GLU A 189 8.34 -11.05 -19.62
N ASN A 190 9.12 -10.01 -19.95
CA ASN A 190 10.32 -10.11 -20.79
C ASN A 190 11.39 -10.98 -20.15
N ILE A 191 11.67 -10.80 -18.85
CA ILE A 191 12.64 -11.61 -18.10
C ILE A 191 12.21 -13.07 -18.06
N MET A 192 10.94 -13.34 -17.80
CA MET A 192 10.41 -14.70 -17.76
C MET A 192 10.43 -15.35 -19.15
N SER A 193 10.18 -14.57 -20.22
CA SER A 193 10.29 -15.06 -21.59
C SER A 193 11.75 -15.38 -21.95
N MET A 194 12.69 -14.53 -21.62
CA MET A 194 14.13 -14.77 -21.84
C MET A 194 14.62 -15.99 -21.05
N ALA A 195 14.17 -16.15 -19.82
CA ALA A 195 14.51 -17.30 -18.99
C ALA A 195 14.05 -18.62 -19.62
N LYS A 196 12.89 -18.64 -20.26
CA LYS A 196 12.39 -19.83 -21.01
C LYS A 196 13.16 -20.11 -22.30
N GLN A 197 13.66 -19.04 -22.96
CA GLN A 197 14.39 -19.19 -24.24
C GLN A 197 15.85 -19.61 -24.07
N GLN A 198 16.47 -19.26 -22.95
CA GLN A 198 17.87 -19.53 -22.69
C GLN A 198 18.09 -20.94 -22.14
N ASN A 199 17.76 -22.02 -22.62
CA ASN A 199 18.07 -23.42 -22.24
C ASN A 199 19.01 -23.65 -21.01
N THR A 200 19.30 -22.61 -20.22
CA THR A 200 20.16 -22.59 -19.04
C THR A 200 19.40 -22.84 -17.74
N ILE A 201 18.06 -22.77 -17.81
CA ILE A 201 17.19 -23.09 -16.69
C ILE A 201 16.62 -24.47 -16.94
N SER A 202 16.80 -25.34 -15.96
CA SER A 202 16.16 -26.67 -15.98
C SER A 202 14.63 -26.49 -16.06
N ASP A 203 13.94 -27.35 -16.78
CA ASP A 203 12.48 -27.40 -16.86
C ASP A 203 11.80 -27.55 -15.47
N HIS A 204 12.60 -27.99 -14.48
CA HIS A 204 12.17 -28.22 -13.11
C HIS A 204 12.44 -27.04 -12.17
N THR A 205 13.05 -25.95 -12.64
CA THR A 205 13.33 -24.75 -11.87
C THR A 205 12.41 -23.63 -12.33
N LYS A 206 11.63 -23.10 -11.37
CA LYS A 206 10.77 -21.94 -11.57
C LYS A 206 11.41 -20.72 -10.91
N ILE A 207 11.79 -19.73 -11.71
CA ILE A 207 12.28 -18.46 -11.20
C ILE A 207 11.12 -17.48 -11.11
N SER A 208 11.03 -16.78 -9.98
CA SER A 208 10.02 -15.75 -9.72
C SER A 208 10.69 -14.39 -9.54
N VAL A 209 10.15 -13.39 -10.23
CA VAL A 209 10.52 -11.99 -10.07
C VAL A 209 9.26 -11.23 -9.69
N ASP A 210 9.24 -10.67 -8.48
CA ASP A 210 8.16 -9.85 -8.00
C ASP A 210 8.66 -8.42 -7.84
N ALA A 211 7.90 -7.47 -8.37
CA ALA A 211 8.24 -6.06 -8.30
C ALA A 211 7.00 -5.26 -7.91
N GLY A 212 7.19 -4.19 -7.16
CA GLY A 212 6.10 -3.35 -6.72
C GLY A 212 6.58 -2.08 -6.04
N ILE A 213 5.65 -1.13 -5.93
CA ILE A 213 5.87 0.15 -5.26
C ILE A 213 5.25 0.07 -3.88
N VAL A 214 6.04 0.45 -2.86
CA VAL A 214 5.61 0.47 -1.46
C VAL A 214 5.85 1.85 -0.88
N SER A 215 4.82 2.43 -0.25
CA SER A 215 4.98 3.66 0.50
C SER A 215 5.55 3.37 1.88
N GLU A 216 6.47 4.22 2.32
CA GLU A 216 7.08 4.17 3.66
C GLU A 216 7.13 5.59 4.23
N ILE A 217 7.11 5.72 5.55
CA ILE A 217 7.36 6.99 6.23
C ILE A 217 8.84 6.96 6.66
N ASP A 218 9.62 7.94 6.22
CA ASP A 218 11.02 8.04 6.57
C ASP A 218 11.22 8.53 8.02
N ALA A 219 12.48 8.61 8.45
CA ALA A 219 12.83 9.03 9.80
C ALA A 219 12.40 10.47 10.13
N ASP A 220 12.21 11.30 9.12
CA ASP A 220 11.78 12.70 9.25
C ASP A 220 10.25 12.85 9.17
N GLY A 221 9.52 11.74 9.09
CA GLY A 221 8.07 11.70 8.98
C GLY A 221 7.53 11.99 7.58
N LYS A 222 8.39 12.06 6.57
CA LYS A 222 8.01 12.27 5.18
C LYS A 222 7.60 10.94 4.53
N LYS A 223 6.50 10.95 3.80
CA LYS A 223 6.09 9.81 2.98
C LYS A 223 6.99 9.70 1.76
N ILE A 224 7.63 8.55 1.60
CA ILE A 224 8.49 8.23 0.46
C ILE A 224 7.95 7.01 -0.27
N MET A 225 8.26 6.92 -1.55
CA MET A 225 7.86 5.79 -2.41
C MET A 225 9.08 4.99 -2.79
N ASN A 226 9.07 3.71 -2.43
CA ASN A 226 10.17 2.79 -2.68
C ASN A 226 9.80 1.81 -3.80
N TYR A 227 10.80 1.43 -4.62
CA TYR A 227 10.70 0.28 -5.50
C TYR A 227 11.25 -0.97 -4.83
N ASN A 228 10.43 -2.00 -4.76
CA ASN A 228 10.84 -3.32 -4.31
C ASN A 228 10.90 -4.28 -5.48
N ILE A 229 12.02 -4.98 -5.61
CA ILE A 229 12.21 -6.04 -6.60
C ILE A 229 12.76 -7.27 -5.88
N ASN A 230 12.05 -8.38 -5.96
CA ASN A 230 12.43 -9.62 -5.30
C ASN A 230 12.67 -10.72 -6.34
N PHE A 231 13.82 -11.39 -6.22
CA PHE A 231 14.20 -12.56 -7.00
C PHE A 231 14.22 -13.78 -6.09
N SER A 232 13.52 -14.82 -6.52
CA SER A 232 13.48 -16.12 -5.84
C SER A 232 13.34 -17.25 -6.85
N TYR A 233 13.48 -18.48 -6.39
CA TYR A 233 13.25 -19.65 -7.23
C TYR A 233 12.68 -20.80 -6.41
N GLU A 234 12.02 -21.69 -7.10
CA GLU A 234 11.57 -22.99 -6.58
C GLU A 234 12.04 -24.09 -7.52
N VAL A 235 12.39 -25.22 -6.97
CA VAL A 235 12.76 -26.42 -7.73
C VAL A 235 11.74 -27.52 -7.44
N GLU A 236 11.28 -28.18 -8.48
CA GLU A 236 10.31 -29.25 -8.36
C GLU A 236 10.86 -30.38 -7.47
N GLN A 237 10.03 -30.86 -6.56
CA GLN A 237 10.38 -31.96 -5.65
C GLN A 237 10.83 -33.20 -6.43
N GLY A 238 11.94 -33.78 -6.02
CA GLY A 238 12.57 -34.92 -6.72
C GLY A 238 13.70 -34.53 -7.67
N PHE A 239 13.77 -33.26 -8.11
CA PHE A 239 14.85 -32.70 -8.92
C PHE A 239 15.74 -31.74 -8.14
N SER A 240 15.27 -31.24 -7.02
CA SER A 240 15.96 -30.27 -6.15
C SER A 240 17.38 -30.71 -5.77
N ALA A 241 17.64 -32.00 -5.60
CA ALA A 241 18.98 -32.50 -5.25
C ALA A 241 20.06 -32.24 -6.32
N LYS A 242 19.66 -31.96 -7.57
CA LYS A 242 20.56 -31.63 -8.68
C LYS A 242 20.68 -30.14 -8.93
N GLU A 243 19.62 -29.39 -8.61
CA GLU A 243 19.48 -27.97 -8.93
C GLU A 243 19.85 -27.08 -7.74
N ASP A 244 19.45 -27.48 -6.52
CA ASP A 244 19.73 -26.77 -5.29
C ASP A 244 21.10 -27.05 -4.69
N PHE A 245 21.46 -26.34 -3.61
CA PHE A 245 22.71 -26.64 -2.92
C PHE A 245 22.71 -28.07 -2.36
N GLY A 246 23.77 -28.82 -2.63
CA GLY A 246 23.99 -30.10 -1.98
C GLY A 246 24.20 -29.92 -0.44
N PRO A 247 24.18 -31.06 0.31
CA PRO A 247 24.48 -31.02 1.74
C PRO A 247 25.87 -30.42 2.00
N GLY A 248 25.95 -29.47 2.94
CA GLY A 248 27.19 -28.77 3.27
C GLY A 248 27.75 -27.84 2.19
N LYS A 249 27.05 -27.65 1.08
CA LYS A 249 27.45 -26.71 0.01
C LYS A 249 26.91 -25.33 0.20
N TYR A 250 27.74 -24.32 -0.08
CA TYR A 250 27.39 -22.89 0.12
C TYR A 250 27.89 -21.99 -1.00
N ILE A 251 28.79 -22.44 -1.87
CA ILE A 251 29.27 -21.62 -2.99
C ILE A 251 28.17 -21.51 -4.05
N THR A 252 27.87 -20.31 -4.51
CA THR A 252 26.74 -20.06 -5.45
C THR A 252 26.79 -20.93 -6.70
N THR A 253 27.98 -21.18 -7.24
CA THR A 253 28.18 -22.06 -8.42
C THR A 253 27.84 -23.53 -8.17
N GLN A 254 27.60 -23.91 -6.92
CA GLN A 254 27.21 -25.28 -6.56
C GLN A 254 25.70 -25.52 -6.62
N SER A 255 24.91 -24.50 -6.97
CA SER A 255 23.46 -24.56 -7.21
C SER A 255 23.14 -24.02 -8.60
N GLY A 256 22.66 -24.89 -9.49
CA GLY A 256 22.23 -24.48 -10.83
C GLY A 256 21.09 -23.50 -10.84
N ALA A 257 20.11 -23.72 -9.95
CA ALA A 257 18.96 -22.81 -9.80
C ALA A 257 19.39 -21.43 -9.27
N ALA A 258 20.28 -21.38 -8.25
CA ALA A 258 20.82 -20.12 -7.75
C ALA A 258 21.56 -19.34 -8.83
N MET A 259 22.43 -20.00 -9.59
CA MET A 259 23.17 -19.37 -10.70
C MET A 259 22.24 -18.86 -11.80
N SER A 260 21.19 -19.61 -12.15
CA SER A 260 20.20 -19.20 -13.13
C SER A 260 19.44 -17.95 -12.66
N MET A 261 18.99 -17.92 -11.41
CA MET A 261 18.35 -16.74 -10.82
C MET A 261 19.28 -15.52 -10.83
N LEU A 262 20.54 -15.69 -10.42
CA LEU A 262 21.52 -14.60 -10.38
C LEU A 262 21.87 -14.09 -11.78
N ALA A 263 21.92 -14.94 -12.78
CA ALA A 263 22.14 -14.52 -14.18
C ALA A 263 20.97 -13.70 -14.72
N ILE A 264 19.74 -14.10 -14.41
CA ILE A 264 18.53 -13.34 -14.76
C ILE A 264 18.54 -11.99 -14.05
N MET A 265 18.83 -11.96 -12.76
CA MET A 265 18.95 -10.74 -11.96
C MET A 265 19.99 -9.78 -12.59
N LYS A 266 21.17 -10.26 -12.95
CA LYS A 266 22.20 -9.47 -13.63
C LYS A 266 21.66 -8.84 -14.92
N THR A 267 21.04 -9.64 -15.79
CA THR A 267 20.48 -9.17 -17.06
C THR A 267 19.39 -8.11 -16.82
N ALA A 268 18.53 -8.30 -15.83
CA ALA A 268 17.48 -7.36 -15.46
C ALA A 268 18.07 -6.01 -15.03
N PHE A 269 19.10 -5.98 -14.20
CA PHE A 269 19.73 -4.73 -13.76
C PHE A 269 20.59 -4.05 -14.83
N GLU A 270 21.14 -4.80 -15.78
CA GLU A 270 21.89 -4.21 -16.90
C GLU A 270 20.98 -3.59 -17.97
N LYS A 271 19.74 -4.04 -18.11
CA LYS A 271 18.79 -3.61 -19.14
C LYS A 271 17.56 -2.89 -18.55
N ASP A 272 16.72 -3.66 -17.91
CA ASP A 272 15.35 -3.24 -17.56
C ASP A 272 15.30 -2.31 -16.36
N PHE A 273 16.15 -2.54 -15.36
CA PHE A 273 16.22 -1.73 -14.14
C PHE A 273 17.41 -0.77 -14.09
N ALA A 274 18.15 -0.63 -15.19
CA ALA A 274 19.34 0.23 -15.25
C ALA A 274 19.06 1.68 -14.81
N GLN A 275 17.90 2.20 -15.15
CA GLN A 275 17.48 3.56 -14.77
C GLN A 275 17.39 3.76 -13.25
N TYR A 276 17.01 2.75 -12.48
CA TYR A 276 16.91 2.85 -11.02
C TYR A 276 18.27 2.78 -10.33
N VAL A 277 19.19 2.05 -10.93
CA VAL A 277 20.58 1.95 -10.47
C VAL A 277 21.31 3.27 -10.57
N HIS A 278 21.02 4.05 -11.62
CA HIS A 278 21.69 5.33 -11.88
C HIS A 278 21.07 6.54 -11.16
N ALA A 279 19.98 6.38 -10.43
CA ALA A 279 19.29 7.48 -9.76
C ALA A 279 20.04 8.08 -8.55
N GLY A 280 21.20 7.52 -8.16
CA GLY A 280 22.04 8.03 -7.05
C GLY A 280 21.39 7.90 -5.66
N LYS A 281 20.31 7.14 -5.54
CA LYS A 281 19.52 6.97 -4.32
C LYS A 281 20.02 5.80 -3.49
N LYS A 282 19.60 5.75 -2.24
CA LYS A 282 19.95 4.67 -1.32
C LYS A 282 19.31 3.36 -1.77
N LEU A 283 20.08 2.28 -1.72
CA LEU A 283 19.63 0.92 -1.98
C LEU A 283 19.70 0.08 -0.70
N ARG A 284 18.61 -0.58 -0.35
CA ARG A 284 18.61 -1.63 0.67
C ARG A 284 18.53 -2.98 -0.03
N VAL A 285 19.43 -3.88 0.33
CA VAL A 285 19.46 -5.25 -0.21
C VAL A 285 19.25 -6.23 0.93
N LYS A 286 18.15 -6.96 0.87
CA LYS A 286 17.83 -8.07 1.76
C LYS A 286 18.20 -9.36 1.08
N ILE A 287 19.17 -10.08 1.60
CA ILE A 287 19.61 -11.37 1.07
C ILE A 287 19.24 -12.46 2.07
N THR A 288 18.44 -13.42 1.63
CA THR A 288 18.03 -14.55 2.48
C THR A 288 18.77 -15.80 2.04
N GLY A 289 19.53 -16.40 2.94
CA GLY A 289 20.10 -17.72 2.79
C GLY A 289 19.27 -18.73 3.56
N MET A 290 19.02 -19.88 2.96
CA MET A 290 18.21 -20.93 3.55
C MET A 290 18.99 -22.24 3.66
N ALA A 291 18.78 -22.96 4.76
CA ALA A 291 19.33 -24.29 5.00
C ALA A 291 18.25 -25.22 5.56
N ASP A 292 18.43 -26.50 5.32
CA ASP A 292 17.57 -27.55 5.88
C ASP A 292 18.09 -28.08 7.23
N ALA A 293 17.33 -28.94 7.88
CA ALA A 293 17.69 -29.55 9.15
C ALA A 293 18.70 -30.72 9.07
N SER A 294 19.35 -30.91 7.92
CA SER A 294 20.35 -31.96 7.77
C SER A 294 21.54 -31.69 8.71
N PRO A 295 21.95 -32.66 9.53
CA PRO A 295 23.03 -32.44 10.49
C PRO A 295 24.37 -32.27 9.79
N ILE A 296 25.20 -31.38 10.32
CA ILE A 296 26.59 -31.26 9.95
C ILE A 296 27.39 -32.20 10.88
N ASN A 297 27.95 -33.26 10.27
CA ASN A 297 28.78 -34.20 11.03
C ASN A 297 30.21 -33.68 11.14
N GLY A 298 30.54 -33.15 12.31
CA GLY A 298 31.84 -32.54 12.58
C GLY A 298 31.94 -31.09 12.07
N LYS A 299 33.03 -30.80 11.35
CA LYS A 299 33.36 -29.47 10.86
C LYS A 299 33.59 -29.48 9.36
N ILE A 300 32.90 -28.62 8.63
CA ILE A 300 33.19 -28.34 7.22
C ILE A 300 34.29 -27.26 7.19
N THR A 301 35.36 -27.56 6.46
CA THR A 301 36.47 -26.61 6.29
C THR A 301 35.98 -25.40 5.48
N TYR A 302 36.25 -24.20 5.98
CA TYR A 302 35.99 -22.95 5.27
C TYR A 302 37.35 -22.34 4.87
N ASP A 303 37.50 -22.02 3.60
CA ASP A 303 38.75 -21.49 3.03
C ASP A 303 38.80 -19.95 3.04
N GLY A 304 37.72 -19.29 3.48
CA GLY A 304 37.59 -17.84 3.47
C GLY A 304 37.27 -17.24 2.13
N CYS A 305 36.72 -18.00 1.17
CA CYS A 305 36.41 -17.52 -0.19
C CYS A 305 35.47 -16.30 -0.23
N TYR A 306 34.65 -16.13 0.79
CA TYR A 306 33.76 -14.97 0.95
C TYR A 306 34.21 -13.99 2.08
N GLY A 307 35.43 -14.14 2.60
CA GLY A 307 35.92 -13.37 3.74
C GLY A 307 35.73 -14.08 5.08
N GLU A 308 36.18 -13.45 6.14
CA GLU A 308 36.04 -13.95 7.50
C GLU A 308 35.13 -13.02 8.31
N TYR A 309 34.21 -13.59 9.06
CA TYR A 309 33.17 -12.89 9.78
C TYR A 309 33.21 -13.23 11.27
N THR A 310 33.28 -12.21 12.12
CA THR A 310 33.27 -12.36 13.59
C THR A 310 32.16 -11.47 14.14
N ASN A 311 31.19 -12.07 14.80
CA ASN A 311 30.03 -11.37 15.34
C ASN A 311 29.28 -10.50 14.27
N GLU A 312 29.20 -11.00 13.05
CA GLU A 312 28.50 -10.31 11.95
C GLU A 312 27.00 -10.26 12.25
N PRO A 313 26.37 -9.07 12.15
CA PRO A 313 24.93 -8.93 12.34
C PRO A 313 24.13 -9.69 11.27
N VAL A 314 23.17 -10.46 11.71
CA VAL A 314 22.23 -11.20 10.83
C VAL A 314 20.83 -11.17 11.44
N TYR A 315 19.83 -11.35 10.62
CA TYR A 315 18.44 -11.52 11.06
C TYR A 315 18.09 -13.01 10.99
N LYS A 316 17.74 -13.60 12.12
CA LYS A 316 17.24 -14.96 12.23
C LYS A 316 15.83 -14.93 12.79
N ASP A 317 14.87 -15.51 12.05
CA ASP A 317 13.44 -15.48 12.40
C ASP A 317 12.93 -14.03 12.66
N ASN A 318 13.46 -13.05 11.91
CA ASN A 318 13.27 -11.59 12.02
C ASN A 318 13.91 -10.93 13.26
N ASP A 319 14.59 -11.67 14.09
CA ASP A 319 15.31 -11.12 15.24
C ASP A 319 16.79 -10.88 14.89
N LEU A 320 17.33 -9.75 15.37
CA LEU A 320 18.75 -9.44 15.20
C LEU A 320 19.60 -10.39 16.04
N SER A 321 20.56 -11.04 15.40
CA SER A 321 21.49 -11.98 15.97
C SER A 321 22.90 -11.75 15.41
N ASN A 322 23.89 -12.49 15.87
CA ASN A 322 25.24 -12.43 15.37
C ASN A 322 25.74 -13.80 14.92
N ILE A 323 26.58 -13.82 13.90
CA ILE A 323 27.19 -15.04 13.40
C ILE A 323 28.70 -14.90 13.24
N THR A 324 29.40 -15.99 13.43
CA THR A 324 30.85 -16.08 13.25
C THR A 324 31.16 -17.23 12.29
N VAL A 325 31.90 -16.92 11.22
CA VAL A 325 32.43 -17.89 10.26
C VAL A 325 33.83 -17.45 9.85
N THR A 326 34.84 -18.20 10.28
CA THR A 326 36.27 -17.96 9.98
C THR A 326 36.91 -19.22 9.44
N LYS A 327 38.11 -19.11 8.90
CA LYS A 327 38.91 -20.28 8.50
C LYS A 327 39.16 -21.22 9.66
N GLU A 328 39.40 -20.64 10.86
CA GLU A 328 39.63 -21.39 12.09
C GLU A 328 38.34 -22.07 12.58
N SER A 329 37.23 -21.36 12.69
CA SER A 329 35.95 -21.92 13.15
C SER A 329 35.38 -22.95 12.18
N GLY A 330 35.54 -22.73 10.89
CA GLY A 330 34.86 -23.49 9.85
C GLY A 330 33.35 -23.37 9.97
N VAL A 331 32.65 -24.33 9.42
CA VAL A 331 31.16 -24.42 9.43
C VAL A 331 30.75 -25.63 10.25
N THR A 332 30.03 -25.40 11.34
CA THR A 332 29.55 -26.43 12.26
C THR A 332 28.05 -26.46 12.44
N GLN A 333 27.35 -25.40 11.96
CA GLN A 333 25.91 -25.22 12.11
C GLN A 333 25.25 -24.80 10.78
N ASN A 334 24.00 -25.16 10.62
CA ASN A 334 23.22 -24.82 9.42
C ASN A 334 22.98 -23.30 9.24
N ASP A 335 22.96 -22.54 10.34
CA ASP A 335 22.93 -21.08 10.29
C ASP A 335 24.12 -20.51 9.52
N GLN A 336 25.32 -21.06 9.74
CA GLN A 336 26.53 -20.66 9.04
C GLN A 336 26.49 -21.02 7.54
N LEU A 337 25.89 -22.16 7.16
CA LEU A 337 25.65 -22.50 5.75
C LEU A 337 24.69 -21.52 5.10
N ALA A 338 23.57 -21.23 5.77
CA ALA A 338 22.59 -20.27 5.28
C ALA A 338 23.23 -18.87 5.12
N PHE A 339 24.02 -18.43 6.08
CA PHE A 339 24.76 -17.18 6.01
C PHE A 339 25.74 -17.13 4.85
N LEU A 340 26.57 -18.16 4.64
CA LEU A 340 27.53 -18.20 3.54
C LEU A 340 26.84 -18.21 2.17
N ARG A 341 25.67 -18.85 2.04
CA ARG A 341 24.85 -18.77 0.83
C ARG A 341 24.41 -17.35 0.55
N ALA A 342 23.97 -16.61 1.60
CA ALA A 342 23.58 -15.20 1.46
C ALA A 342 24.78 -14.30 1.11
N VAL A 343 25.93 -14.50 1.75
CA VAL A 343 27.15 -13.75 1.43
C VAL A 343 27.62 -14.00 0.01
N GLY A 344 27.49 -15.23 -0.47
CA GLY A 344 27.81 -15.58 -1.86
C GLY A 344 26.98 -14.81 -2.89
N VAL A 345 25.73 -14.47 -2.56
CA VAL A 345 24.90 -13.60 -3.41
C VAL A 345 25.46 -12.18 -3.45
N LYS A 346 25.83 -11.60 -2.30
CA LYS A 346 26.47 -10.27 -2.29
C LYS A 346 27.76 -10.26 -3.09
N ASP A 347 28.61 -11.27 -2.93
CA ASP A 347 29.85 -11.41 -3.69
C ASP A 347 29.56 -11.45 -5.20
N TYR A 348 28.54 -12.20 -5.62
CA TYR A 348 28.13 -12.24 -7.02
C TYR A 348 27.66 -10.87 -7.52
N ILE A 349 26.80 -10.17 -6.74
CA ILE A 349 26.27 -8.85 -7.10
C ILE A 349 27.44 -7.86 -7.35
N LEU A 350 28.35 -7.74 -6.39
CA LEU A 350 29.44 -6.79 -6.47
C LEU A 350 30.43 -7.10 -7.60
N LYS A 351 30.63 -8.37 -7.94
CA LYS A 351 31.52 -8.79 -9.03
C LYS A 351 30.90 -8.66 -10.41
N ASN A 352 29.58 -8.85 -10.53
CA ASN A 352 28.91 -8.97 -11.83
C ASN A 352 28.04 -7.79 -12.20
N ILE A 353 27.71 -6.89 -11.24
CA ILE A 353 26.91 -5.68 -11.46
C ILE A 353 27.69 -4.48 -10.89
N PRO A 354 28.68 -3.95 -11.64
CA PRO A 354 29.60 -2.92 -11.13
C PRO A 354 28.91 -1.67 -10.57
N ALA A 355 27.76 -1.31 -11.14
CA ALA A 355 26.98 -0.15 -10.70
C ALA A 355 26.56 -0.23 -9.21
N PHE A 356 26.37 -1.41 -8.65
CA PHE A 356 26.05 -1.56 -7.22
C PHE A 356 27.23 -1.29 -6.29
N SER A 357 28.47 -1.35 -6.77
CA SER A 357 29.64 -0.99 -5.99
C SER A 357 29.76 0.52 -5.76
N GLU A 358 29.13 1.32 -6.61
CA GLU A 358 29.15 2.78 -6.56
C GLU A 358 27.93 3.37 -5.81
N MET A 359 26.94 2.56 -5.53
CA MET A 359 25.71 2.98 -4.84
C MET A 359 25.90 3.00 -3.32
N ASN A 360 25.19 3.92 -2.65
CA ASN A 360 25.01 3.89 -1.20
C ASN A 360 24.08 2.73 -0.83
N SER A 361 24.65 1.57 -0.58
CA SER A 361 23.91 0.31 -0.41
C SER A 361 24.08 -0.27 0.97
N ASP A 362 22.95 -0.63 1.61
CA ASP A 362 22.90 -1.39 2.86
C ASP A 362 22.57 -2.85 2.55
N TYR A 363 23.45 -3.76 2.90
CA TYR A 363 23.24 -5.20 2.76
C TYR A 363 22.89 -5.81 4.11
N ASN A 364 21.72 -6.47 4.16
CA ASN A 364 21.25 -7.17 5.35
C ASN A 364 21.08 -8.66 5.04
N TYR A 365 21.65 -9.50 5.90
CA TYR A 365 21.59 -10.94 5.77
C TYR A 365 20.50 -11.52 6.65
N TYR A 366 19.64 -12.33 6.03
CA TYR A 366 18.58 -13.07 6.69
C TYR A 366 18.89 -14.56 6.62
N ILE A 367 18.69 -15.26 7.70
CA ILE A 367 18.96 -16.69 7.83
C ILE A 367 17.66 -17.41 8.12
N GLU A 368 17.37 -18.41 7.33
CA GLU A 368 16.26 -19.33 7.54
C GLU A 368 16.76 -20.76 7.60
N VAL A 369 16.53 -21.44 8.70
CA VAL A 369 16.83 -22.86 8.88
C VAL A 369 15.53 -23.59 9.18
N THR A 370 15.14 -24.49 8.27
CA THR A 370 13.90 -25.25 8.44
C THR A 370 14.07 -26.36 9.48
N LYS A 371 12.94 -26.86 10.01
CA LYS A 371 12.94 -28.04 10.90
C LYS A 371 12.90 -29.34 10.10
N GLU A 372 12.73 -29.27 8.80
CA GLU A 372 12.64 -30.40 7.89
C GLU A 372 13.94 -30.58 7.09
N LYS A 373 14.16 -31.79 6.61
CA LYS A 373 15.30 -32.11 5.74
C LYS A 373 14.83 -32.17 4.31
N GLY A 374 15.59 -31.58 3.42
CA GLY A 374 15.30 -31.60 2.00
C GLY A 374 16.13 -30.60 1.22
N SER A 375 16.49 -30.93 0.01
CA SER A 375 17.26 -30.05 -0.86
C SER A 375 16.46 -28.81 -1.27
N GLU A 376 15.13 -28.91 -1.33
CA GLU A 376 14.20 -27.84 -1.61
C GLU A 376 14.26 -26.66 -0.61
N TYR A 377 14.79 -26.90 0.59
CA TYR A 377 14.99 -25.89 1.63
C TYR A 377 16.36 -25.22 1.58
N ARG A 378 17.25 -25.64 0.68
CA ARG A 378 18.63 -25.14 0.56
C ARG A 378 18.73 -24.14 -0.58
N ARG A 379 18.19 -22.95 -0.38
CA ARG A 379 17.97 -21.92 -1.41
C ARG A 379 18.52 -20.56 -0.98
N ILE A 380 18.42 -19.62 -1.92
CA ILE A 380 18.65 -18.20 -1.70
C ILE A 380 17.49 -17.39 -2.29
N SER A 381 17.28 -16.21 -1.76
CA SER A 381 16.48 -15.16 -2.39
C SER A 381 17.10 -13.80 -2.13
N VAL A 382 16.77 -12.81 -2.96
CA VAL A 382 17.28 -11.46 -2.79
C VAL A 382 16.20 -10.44 -3.13
N ALA A 383 16.02 -9.47 -2.25
CA ALA A 383 15.11 -8.35 -2.44
C ALA A 383 15.89 -7.04 -2.43
N PHE A 384 15.61 -6.21 -3.42
CA PHE A 384 16.18 -4.87 -3.58
C PHE A 384 15.09 -3.85 -3.28
N THR A 385 15.43 -2.83 -2.49
CA THR A 385 14.57 -1.68 -2.25
C THR A 385 15.32 -0.43 -2.64
N PHE A 386 14.89 0.21 -3.74
CA PHE A 386 15.36 1.53 -4.13
C PHE A 386 14.56 2.57 -3.35
N VAL A 387 15.25 3.22 -2.41
CA VAL A 387 14.61 4.14 -1.46
C VAL A 387 14.33 5.47 -2.12
N ASP A 388 13.12 6.02 -1.92
CA ASP A 388 12.68 7.31 -2.46
C ASP A 388 12.95 7.40 -3.98
N ALA A 389 12.47 6.39 -4.71
CA ALA A 389 12.77 6.20 -6.14
C ALA A 389 12.05 7.20 -7.06
N PHE A 390 11.16 8.06 -6.52
CA PHE A 390 10.32 9.01 -7.27
C PHE A 390 10.57 10.45 -6.87
#